data_e5c0d08b2bb270662a56ab73f72f4161
#
_entry.id   e5c0d08b2bb270662a56ab73f72f4161
#
_cell.length_a   1.000
_cell.length_b   1.000
_cell.length_c   1.000
_cell.angle_alpha   90.00
_cell.angle_beta   90.00
_cell.angle_gamma   90.00
#
_symmetry.space_group_name_H-M   'P 1'
#
loop_
_entity.id
_entity.type
_entity.pdbx_description
1 polymer ?
#
loop_
_entity_poly.entity_id
_entity_poly.type
_entity_poly.pdbx_seq_one_letter_code
_entity_poly.pdbx_strand_id
1 'polypeptide(L)'
;MKSFMASPSTIERKWYVVDATGYTLGRLASEVARVLRGKNKPIYTPHMDCGDYVIIVNAEKVKITGKKLDQKIYYHHSDYVGGMKETTLREMMAKKPERVIELAVKGMLPKGPLGKGMIKKLHVYAGPDHEQAAQKPQALELKF
;
A
#
# COMPACT_ATOMS: atom_id res chain seq x y z
N MET A 1 12.52 -8.47 -34.69
CA MET A 1 12.50 -8.73 -33.26
C MET A 1 11.35 -7.94 -32.63
N LYS A 2 10.51 -8.60 -31.86
CA LYS A 2 9.39 -7.92 -31.16
C LYS A 2 9.68 -7.88 -29.68
N SER A 3 9.46 -6.73 -29.06
CA SER A 3 9.52 -6.59 -27.61
C SER A 3 8.32 -7.26 -26.96
N PHE A 4 8.52 -7.89 -25.81
CA PHE A 4 7.43 -8.46 -25.02
C PHE A 4 6.55 -7.33 -24.44
N MET A 5 5.26 -7.48 -24.58
CA MET A 5 4.27 -6.62 -23.91
C MET A 5 3.28 -7.48 -23.14
N ALA A 6 3.07 -7.15 -21.87
CA ALA A 6 2.12 -7.87 -21.05
C ALA A 6 0.68 -7.61 -21.54
N SER A 7 -0.14 -8.64 -21.46
CA SER A 7 -1.57 -8.57 -21.75
C SER A 7 -2.36 -9.17 -20.60
N PRO A 8 -3.66 -8.87 -20.45
CA PRO A 8 -4.46 -9.45 -19.38
C PRO A 8 -4.44 -10.98 -19.33
N SER A 9 -4.23 -11.64 -20.47
CA SER A 9 -4.14 -13.10 -20.55
C SER A 9 -2.78 -13.66 -20.11
N THR A 10 -1.71 -12.85 -20.15
CA THR A 10 -0.35 -13.30 -19.78
C THR A 10 0.04 -12.92 -18.37
N ILE A 11 -0.74 -12.11 -17.69
CA ILE A 11 -0.45 -11.65 -16.32
C ILE A 11 -1.06 -12.63 -15.34
N GLU A 12 -0.22 -13.23 -14.49
CA GLU A 12 -0.63 -14.03 -13.34
C GLU A 12 -0.49 -13.18 -12.08
N ARG A 13 -1.56 -13.09 -11.29
CA ARG A 13 -1.58 -12.36 -10.03
C ARG A 13 -1.62 -13.32 -8.86
N LYS A 14 -0.69 -13.12 -7.92
CA LYS A 14 -0.62 -13.87 -6.67
C LYS A 14 -1.11 -13.00 -5.51
N TRP A 15 -1.44 -13.64 -4.43
CA TRP A 15 -1.80 -12.97 -3.18
C TRP A 15 -0.68 -13.12 -2.18
N TYR A 16 -0.27 -12.03 -1.57
CA TYR A 16 0.76 -12.00 -0.54
C TYR A 16 0.23 -11.39 0.73
N VAL A 17 0.66 -11.91 1.87
CA VAL A 17 0.40 -11.32 3.18
C VAL A 17 1.73 -10.83 3.78
N VAL A 18 1.71 -9.60 4.30
CA VAL A 18 2.86 -8.96 4.93
C VAL A 18 2.46 -8.53 6.33
N ASP A 19 3.30 -8.88 7.31
CA ASP A 19 3.15 -8.39 8.68
C ASP A 19 3.89 -7.07 8.82
N ALA A 20 3.17 -6.00 9.21
CA ALA A 20 3.75 -4.68 9.37
C ALA A 20 4.58 -4.51 10.64
N THR A 21 4.53 -5.48 11.56
CA THR A 21 5.25 -5.43 12.83
C THR A 21 6.76 -5.30 12.61
N GLY A 22 7.37 -4.27 13.20
CA GLY A 22 8.81 -4.06 13.12
C GLY A 22 9.31 -3.33 11.88
N TYR A 23 8.50 -3.19 10.83
CA TYR A 23 8.86 -2.40 9.65
C TYR A 23 8.58 -0.91 9.87
N THR A 24 9.45 -0.06 9.33
CA THR A 24 9.18 1.38 9.28
C THR A 24 8.16 1.68 8.19
N LEU A 25 7.29 2.65 8.45
CA LEU A 25 6.19 2.99 7.53
C LEU A 25 6.66 3.25 6.10
N GLY A 26 7.66 4.11 5.93
CA GLY A 26 8.13 4.49 4.59
C GLY A 26 8.76 3.35 3.81
N ARG A 27 9.57 2.52 4.46
CA ARG A 27 10.21 1.36 3.82
C ARG A 27 9.19 0.28 3.48
N LEU A 28 8.27 0.00 4.38
CA LEU A 28 7.16 -0.91 4.13
C LEU A 28 6.35 -0.45 2.91
N ALA A 29 5.96 0.82 2.89
CA ALA A 29 5.15 1.38 1.81
C ALA A 29 5.87 1.33 0.45
N SER A 30 7.18 1.58 0.40
CA SER A 30 7.94 1.54 -0.86
C SER A 30 8.01 0.13 -1.45
N GLU A 31 8.26 -0.89 -0.63
CA GLU A 31 8.31 -2.28 -1.09
C GLU A 31 6.92 -2.79 -1.50
N VAL A 32 5.90 -2.46 -0.74
CA VAL A 32 4.52 -2.81 -1.09
C VAL A 32 4.10 -2.15 -2.40
N ALA A 33 4.43 -0.88 -2.60
CA ALA A 33 4.15 -0.18 -3.87
C ALA A 33 4.87 -0.83 -5.06
N ARG A 34 6.10 -1.30 -4.87
CA ARG A 34 6.86 -2.03 -5.90
C ARG A 34 6.14 -3.32 -6.32
N VAL A 35 5.65 -4.08 -5.34
CA VAL A 35 4.90 -5.32 -5.60
C VAL A 35 3.55 -5.03 -6.27
N LEU A 36 2.83 -4.03 -5.80
CA LEU A 36 1.54 -3.62 -6.39
C LEU A 36 1.67 -3.15 -7.84
N ARG A 37 2.78 -2.49 -8.17
CA ARG A 37 3.06 -2.04 -9.54
C ARG A 37 3.59 -3.16 -10.44
N GLY A 38 4.18 -4.20 -9.86
CA GLY A 38 4.73 -5.34 -10.59
C GLY A 38 6.17 -5.17 -11.06
N LYS A 39 6.90 -4.19 -10.52
CA LYS A 39 8.32 -3.95 -10.90
C LYS A 39 9.26 -5.11 -10.55
N ASN A 40 8.86 -6.00 -9.67
CA ASN A 40 9.62 -7.19 -9.29
C ASN A 40 9.49 -8.33 -10.31
N LYS A 41 8.63 -8.18 -11.30
CA LYS A 41 8.40 -9.21 -12.32
C LYS A 41 9.15 -8.89 -13.61
N PRO A 42 9.74 -9.90 -14.30
CA PRO A 42 10.36 -9.69 -15.61
C PRO A 42 9.37 -9.27 -16.71
N ILE A 43 8.08 -9.58 -16.53
CA ILE A 43 7.01 -9.20 -17.47
C ILE A 43 6.54 -7.75 -17.30
N TYR A 44 7.14 -6.97 -16.40
CA TYR A 44 6.72 -5.60 -16.13
C TYR A 44 6.60 -4.76 -17.41
N THR A 45 5.42 -4.19 -17.60
CA THR A 45 5.12 -3.31 -18.73
C THR A 45 4.47 -2.04 -18.16
N PRO A 46 5.02 -0.83 -18.42
CA PRO A 46 4.55 0.40 -17.77
C PRO A 46 3.08 0.77 -18.00
N HIS A 47 2.51 0.41 -19.15
CA HIS A 47 1.12 0.74 -19.48
C HIS A 47 0.08 -0.26 -18.95
N MET A 48 0.54 -1.36 -18.35
CA MET A 48 -0.33 -2.40 -17.80
C MET A 48 -0.09 -2.59 -16.31
N ASP A 49 -1.14 -2.96 -15.59
CA ASP A 49 -1.04 -3.35 -14.19
C ASP A 49 -0.60 -4.81 -14.08
N CYS A 50 0.70 -5.03 -13.89
CA CYS A 50 1.31 -6.36 -13.77
C CYS A 50 1.48 -6.82 -12.32
N GLY A 51 1.06 -6.02 -11.34
CA GLY A 51 1.31 -6.27 -9.92
C GLY A 51 0.41 -7.32 -9.30
N ASP A 52 0.78 -7.73 -8.10
CA ASP A 52 0.07 -8.72 -7.30
C ASP A 52 -0.83 -8.05 -6.26
N TYR A 53 -1.68 -8.85 -5.62
CA TYR A 53 -2.47 -8.44 -4.48
C TYR A 53 -1.62 -8.52 -3.21
N VAL A 54 -1.73 -7.51 -2.35
CA VAL A 54 -1.01 -7.46 -1.08
C VAL A 54 -1.98 -7.25 0.06
N ILE A 55 -1.84 -8.05 1.10
CA ILE A 55 -2.57 -7.94 2.35
C ILE A 55 -1.57 -7.52 3.41
N ILE A 56 -1.84 -6.45 4.13
CA ILE A 56 -1.01 -6.01 5.25
C ILE A 56 -1.80 -6.24 6.54
N VAL A 57 -1.20 -6.93 7.48
CA VAL A 57 -1.76 -7.17 8.81
C VAL A 57 -0.95 -6.44 9.88
N ASN A 58 -1.51 -6.29 11.06
CA ASN A 58 -0.88 -5.57 12.18
C ASN A 58 -0.49 -4.12 11.86
N ALA A 59 -1.32 -3.41 11.11
CA ALA A 59 -1.06 -2.02 10.75
C ALA A 59 -0.84 -1.10 11.95
N GLU A 60 -1.45 -1.40 13.09
CA GLU A 60 -1.28 -0.66 14.34
C GLU A 60 0.14 -0.77 14.94
N LYS A 61 0.89 -1.80 14.56
CA LYS A 61 2.24 -2.09 15.06
C LYS A 61 3.35 -1.61 14.13
N VAL A 62 3.03 -0.85 13.10
CA VAL A 62 4.04 -0.27 12.20
C VAL A 62 4.92 0.71 12.97
N LYS A 63 6.22 0.67 12.69
CA LYS A 63 7.19 1.53 13.37
C LYS A 63 7.23 2.92 12.74
N ILE A 64 7.13 3.93 13.57
CA ILE A 64 7.28 5.34 13.19
C ILE A 64 8.56 5.88 13.81
N THR A 65 9.43 6.49 13.02
CA THR A 65 10.70 7.03 13.47
C THR A 65 10.65 8.53 13.72
N GLY A 66 11.52 9.03 14.62
CA GLY A 66 11.62 10.44 14.95
C GLY A 66 10.37 11.00 15.63
N LYS A 67 10.09 12.26 15.38
CA LYS A 67 8.95 13.00 15.97
C LYS A 67 7.73 13.04 15.05
N LYS A 68 7.63 12.14 14.09
CA LYS A 68 6.55 12.13 13.09
C LYS A 68 5.16 11.94 13.71
N LEU A 69 5.06 11.22 14.83
CA LEU A 69 3.78 11.03 15.52
C LEU A 69 3.09 12.35 15.85
N ASP A 70 3.85 13.36 16.24
CA ASP A 70 3.31 14.66 16.64
C ASP A 70 3.42 15.71 15.54
N GLN A 71 4.40 15.59 14.64
CA GLN A 71 4.70 16.62 13.63
C GLN A 71 4.07 16.35 12.27
N LYS A 72 3.84 15.09 11.91
CA LYS A 72 3.20 14.77 10.63
C LYS A 72 1.70 15.03 10.73
N ILE A 73 1.20 15.86 9.80
CA ILE A 73 -0.22 16.26 9.77
C ILE A 73 -0.82 15.81 8.44
N TYR A 74 -1.99 15.18 8.52
CA TYR A 74 -2.82 14.84 7.37
C TYR A 74 -3.87 15.92 7.17
N TYR A 75 -3.92 16.50 5.98
CA TYR A 75 -4.85 17.56 5.62
C TYR A 75 -6.01 17.01 4.81
N HIS A 76 -7.20 17.44 5.14
CA HIS A 76 -8.41 17.16 4.38
C HIS A 76 -9.27 18.41 4.29
N HIS A 77 -9.77 18.73 3.08
CA HIS A 77 -10.61 19.88 2.86
C HIS A 77 -12.04 19.48 2.52
N SER A 78 -13.03 20.10 3.16
CA SER A 78 -14.44 19.79 2.96
C SER A 78 -15.08 20.50 1.75
N ASP A 79 -14.29 21.25 0.96
CA ASP A 79 -14.69 22.07 -0.18
C ASP A 79 -15.55 23.30 0.19
N TYR A 80 -15.63 23.65 1.48
CA TYR A 80 -16.21 24.89 1.97
C TYR A 80 -15.14 25.87 2.44
N VAL A 81 -15.42 27.16 2.41
CA VAL A 81 -14.50 28.19 2.92
C VAL A 81 -14.18 27.89 4.38
N GLY A 82 -12.87 27.87 4.72
CA GLY A 82 -12.41 27.52 6.07
C GLY A 82 -12.54 26.04 6.44
N GLY A 83 -12.83 25.16 5.48
CA GLY A 83 -13.07 23.74 5.70
C GLY A 83 -11.83 22.84 5.76
N MET A 84 -10.63 23.40 5.93
CA MET A 84 -9.41 22.61 6.10
C MET A 84 -9.41 21.89 7.44
N LYS A 85 -9.29 20.57 7.41
CA LYS A 85 -9.19 19.72 8.59
C LYS A 85 -7.78 19.15 8.71
N GLU A 86 -7.25 19.16 9.91
CA GLU A 86 -5.93 18.66 10.23
C GLU A 86 -6.03 17.48 11.20
N THR A 87 -5.30 16.41 10.91
CA THR A 87 -5.22 15.23 11.79
C THR A 87 -3.77 14.85 11.95
N THR A 88 -3.29 14.75 13.19
CA THR A 88 -1.91 14.31 13.45
C THR A 88 -1.78 12.81 13.18
N LEU A 89 -0.54 12.36 12.96
CA LEU A 89 -0.28 10.94 12.77
C LEU A 89 -0.70 10.12 14.01
N ARG A 90 -0.51 10.67 15.21
CA ARG A 90 -0.95 10.02 16.46
C ARG A 90 -2.45 9.77 16.48
N GLU A 91 -3.25 10.77 16.12
CA GLU A 91 -4.70 10.65 16.04
C GLU A 91 -5.15 9.67 14.96
N MET A 92 -4.50 9.68 13.81
CA MET A 92 -4.79 8.77 12.71
C MET A 92 -4.48 7.33 13.11
N MET A 93 -3.36 7.08 13.76
CA MET A 93 -3.00 5.74 14.27
C MET A 93 -3.97 5.23 15.33
N ALA A 94 -4.50 6.12 16.17
CA ALA A 94 -5.47 5.74 17.19
C ALA A 94 -6.85 5.41 16.60
N LYS A 95 -7.28 6.15 15.57
CA LYS A 95 -8.62 6.01 14.99
C LYS A 95 -8.67 5.01 13.83
N LYS A 96 -7.76 5.14 12.88
CA LYS A 96 -7.73 4.35 11.62
C LYS A 96 -6.29 4.06 11.21
N PRO A 97 -5.61 3.10 11.84
CA PRO A 97 -4.21 2.78 11.50
C PRO A 97 -4.06 2.27 10.05
N GLU A 98 -5.08 1.63 9.50
CA GLU A 98 -5.08 1.17 8.11
C GLU A 98 -4.89 2.33 7.14
N ARG A 99 -5.50 3.46 7.43
CA ARG A 99 -5.46 4.65 6.57
C ARG A 99 -4.05 5.23 6.45
N VAL A 100 -3.24 5.12 7.49
CA VAL A 100 -1.84 5.57 7.48
C VAL A 100 -1.04 4.85 6.40
N ILE A 101 -1.13 3.53 6.36
CA ILE A 101 -0.43 2.70 5.38
C ILE A 101 -1.00 2.92 3.98
N GLU A 102 -2.32 2.97 3.83
CA GLU A 102 -2.98 3.22 2.54
C GLU A 102 -2.53 4.54 1.92
N LEU A 103 -2.49 5.62 2.69
CA LEU A 103 -2.05 6.92 2.21
C LEU A 103 -0.57 6.94 1.83
N ALA A 104 0.29 6.27 2.61
CA ALA A 104 1.71 6.15 2.31
C ALA A 104 1.95 5.42 0.98
N VAL A 105 1.28 4.29 0.77
CA VAL A 105 1.38 3.50 -0.46
C VAL A 105 0.79 4.27 -1.64
N LYS A 106 -0.37 4.89 -1.48
CA LYS A 106 -1.01 5.69 -2.53
C LYS A 106 -0.12 6.82 -3.02
N GLY A 107 0.60 7.47 -2.13
CA GLY A 107 1.56 8.52 -2.48
C GLY A 107 2.74 8.02 -3.32
N MET A 108 3.08 6.74 -3.23
CA MET A 108 4.19 6.10 -3.97
C MET A 108 3.75 5.42 -5.27
N LEU A 109 2.46 5.29 -5.51
CA LEU A 109 1.91 4.73 -6.75
C LEU A 109 1.70 5.83 -7.81
N PRO A 110 1.61 5.49 -9.11
CA PRO A 110 1.30 6.46 -10.15
C PRO A 110 -0.02 7.19 -9.88
N LYS A 111 -0.13 8.43 -10.37
CA LYS A 111 -1.28 9.32 -10.11
C LYS A 111 -2.45 9.15 -11.09
N GLY A 112 -2.27 8.45 -12.18
CA GLY A 112 -3.30 8.28 -13.21
C GLY A 112 -4.35 7.21 -12.89
N PRO A 113 -5.25 6.91 -13.84
CA PRO A 113 -6.26 5.85 -13.67
C PRO A 113 -5.67 4.48 -13.36
N LEU A 114 -4.51 4.17 -13.96
CA LEU A 114 -3.81 2.91 -13.73
C LEU A 114 -3.35 2.79 -12.26
N GLY A 115 -2.76 3.85 -11.71
CA GLY A 115 -2.37 3.88 -10.30
C GLY A 115 -3.55 3.77 -9.33
N LYS A 116 -4.68 4.36 -9.67
CA LYS A 116 -5.92 4.20 -8.89
C LYS A 116 -6.43 2.76 -8.90
N GLY A 117 -6.22 2.04 -9.98
CA GLY A 117 -6.51 0.60 -10.06
C GLY A 117 -5.54 -0.23 -9.22
N MET A 118 -4.27 0.15 -9.17
CA MET A 118 -3.25 -0.54 -8.38
C MET A 118 -3.54 -0.50 -6.88
N ILE A 119 -3.98 0.65 -6.36
CA ILE A 119 -4.27 0.78 -4.92
C ILE A 119 -5.44 -0.10 -4.46
N LYS A 120 -6.34 -0.46 -5.35
CA LYS A 120 -7.47 -1.36 -5.04
C LYS A 120 -7.03 -2.80 -4.74
N LYS A 121 -5.82 -3.17 -5.12
CA LYS A 121 -5.24 -4.50 -4.81
C LYS A 121 -4.59 -4.56 -3.43
N LEU A 122 -4.54 -3.45 -2.72
CA LEU A 122 -4.03 -3.38 -1.36
C LEU A 122 -5.17 -3.53 -0.36
N HIS A 123 -4.99 -4.46 0.57
CA HIS A 123 -5.88 -4.68 1.70
C HIS A 123 -5.10 -4.52 2.99
N VAL A 124 -5.53 -3.62 3.86
CA VAL A 124 -4.83 -3.32 5.12
C VAL A 124 -5.75 -3.61 6.30
N TYR A 125 -5.23 -4.30 7.28
CA TYR A 125 -5.94 -4.66 8.52
C TYR A 125 -5.13 -4.22 9.74
N ALA A 126 -5.80 -3.65 10.71
CA ALA A 126 -5.17 -3.20 11.96
C ALA A 126 -4.67 -4.37 12.80
N GLY A 127 -5.46 -5.43 12.90
CA GLY A 127 -5.16 -6.63 13.66
C GLY A 127 -4.41 -7.70 12.88
N PRO A 128 -4.18 -8.88 13.51
CA PRO A 128 -3.45 -9.98 12.88
C PRO A 128 -4.27 -10.77 11.86
N ASP A 129 -5.59 -10.63 11.85
CA ASP A 129 -6.48 -11.41 11.01
C ASP A 129 -6.89 -10.64 9.74
N HIS A 130 -7.09 -11.38 8.66
CA HIS A 130 -7.58 -10.86 7.38
C HIS A 130 -8.74 -11.71 6.84
N GLU A 131 -9.49 -11.16 5.91
CA GLU A 131 -10.69 -11.81 5.36
C GLU A 131 -10.44 -12.59 4.06
N GLN A 132 -9.21 -12.65 3.57
CA GLN A 132 -8.85 -13.24 2.28
C GLN A 132 -8.28 -14.67 2.39
N ALA A 133 -8.69 -15.44 3.38
CA ALA A 133 -8.21 -16.82 3.56
C ALA A 133 -8.50 -17.72 2.35
N ALA A 134 -9.60 -17.51 1.67
CA ALA A 134 -9.99 -18.27 0.47
C ALA A 134 -9.01 -18.08 -0.70
N GLN A 135 -8.29 -16.97 -0.76
CA GLN A 135 -7.28 -16.68 -1.80
C GLN A 135 -5.95 -17.39 -1.55
N LYS A 136 -5.77 -18.04 -0.41
CA LYS A 136 -4.55 -18.75 -0.01
C LYS A 136 -3.30 -17.86 -0.17
N PRO A 137 -3.24 -16.70 0.50
CA PRO A 137 -2.12 -15.78 0.36
C PRO A 137 -0.82 -16.41 0.89
N GLN A 138 0.29 -16.10 0.21
CA GLN A 138 1.62 -16.52 0.61
C GLN A 138 2.25 -15.47 1.50
N ALA A 139 2.98 -15.90 2.53
CA ALA A 139 3.75 -14.97 3.36
C ALA A 139 4.88 -14.33 2.53
N LEU A 140 5.02 -13.02 2.63
CA LEU A 140 6.06 -12.26 1.95
C LEU A 140 6.91 -11.53 3.00
N GLU A 141 8.19 -11.85 3.04
CA GLU A 141 9.17 -11.08 3.81
C GLU A 141 9.79 -10.02 2.91
N LEU A 142 9.77 -8.79 3.37
CA LEU A 142 10.36 -7.66 2.66
C LEU A 142 11.84 -7.55 3.01
N LYS A 143 12.67 -7.41 2.00
CA LYS A 143 14.13 -7.21 2.15
C LYS A 143 14.47 -5.78 1.79
N PHE A 144 15.23 -5.14 2.64
CA PHE A 144 15.69 -3.78 2.46
C PHE A 144 17.21 -3.72 2.32
#